data_656374c0697dd134c923f29a43081e3c
#
_entry.id   656374c0697dd134c923f29a43081e3c
#
_cell.length_a   1.000
_cell.length_b   1.000
_cell.length_c   1.000
_cell.angle_alpha   90.00
_cell.angle_beta   90.00
_cell.angle_gamma   90.00
#
_symmetry.space_group_name_H-M   'P 1'
#
loop_
_entity.id
_entity.type
_entity.pdbx_description
1 polymer ?
#
loop_
_entity_poly.entity_id
_entity_poly.type
_entity_poly.pdbx_seq_one_letter_code
_entity_poly.pdbx_strand_id
1 'polypeptide(L)'
;ARQAALALALAGLCHLPGAMAQLPVETLTNEVAIKAKNRVYIPDIAIMHIADGKLHVVDGDTGAYQGVIGTGFTGQAKLSHDGKDLYIATGYYSRGQRGERTDIVEVWDAEKLSFKYEIPISDKRAMALNYKWLLSLSADGRWLFVQNATPATSSTVVDLQAKKMVSEITTPGCWAAYPI
;
A
#
# COMPACT_ATOMS: atom_id res chain seq x y z
N ALA A 1 48.75 38.31 41.40
CA ALA A 1 47.28 38.01 41.59
C ALA A 1 46.41 38.45 40.44
N ARG A 2 46.86 39.13 39.38
CA ARG A 2 46.05 39.57 38.24
C ARG A 2 46.07 38.59 37.00
N GLN A 3 46.99 37.65 36.99
CA GLN A 3 47.14 36.72 35.88
C GLN A 3 46.34 35.38 36.04
N ALA A 4 45.94 35.06 37.26
CA ALA A 4 45.16 33.85 37.53
C ALA A 4 43.66 34.00 37.21
N ALA A 5 43.10 35.21 37.13
CA ALA A 5 41.73 35.50 36.87
C ALA A 5 41.31 35.41 35.34
N LEU A 6 42.34 35.53 34.46
CA LEU A 6 42.08 35.52 33.01
C LEU A 6 42.02 34.09 32.43
N ALA A 7 42.63 33.12 33.12
CA ALA A 7 42.64 31.71 32.66
C ALA A 7 41.34 30.96 32.96
N LEU A 8 40.55 31.38 33.94
CA LEU A 8 39.25 30.73 34.26
C LEU A 8 38.10 31.21 33.37
N ALA A 9 38.22 32.35 32.71
CA ALA A 9 37.16 32.88 31.86
C ALA A 9 37.14 32.26 30.45
N LEU A 10 38.22 31.60 29.99
CA LEU A 10 38.29 30.95 28.68
C LEU A 10 37.84 29.48 28.70
N ALA A 11 37.78 28.85 29.87
CA ALA A 11 37.38 27.43 29.97
C ALA A 11 35.86 27.21 29.95
N GLY A 12 35.05 28.25 30.07
CA GLY A 12 33.59 28.18 30.12
C GLY A 12 32.88 28.27 28.78
N LEU A 13 33.57 28.52 27.65
CA LEU A 13 32.93 28.76 26.36
C LEU A 13 32.86 27.54 25.42
N CYS A 14 33.35 26.38 25.84
CA CYS A 14 33.44 25.21 24.94
C CYS A 14 32.36 24.14 25.14
N HIS A 15 31.31 24.40 25.91
CA HIS A 15 30.21 23.43 26.07
C HIS A 15 28.86 24.08 25.73
N LEU A 16 28.72 24.62 24.51
CA LEU A 16 27.42 24.73 23.91
C LEU A 16 27.08 23.32 23.39
N PRO A 17 26.05 22.64 23.93
CA PRO A 17 25.54 21.46 23.26
C PRO A 17 25.14 21.92 21.87
N GLY A 18 25.83 21.42 20.86
CA GLY A 18 25.46 21.65 19.49
C GLY A 18 24.00 21.15 19.34
N ALA A 19 23.07 22.09 19.24
CA ALA A 19 21.71 21.73 18.81
C ALA A 19 21.85 21.17 17.42
N MET A 20 21.98 19.84 17.32
CA MET A 20 21.81 19.12 16.06
C MET A 20 20.38 19.40 15.67
N ALA A 21 20.17 20.37 14.82
CA ALA A 21 18.89 20.60 14.18
C ALA A 21 18.61 19.35 13.34
N GLN A 22 17.88 18.40 13.91
CA GLN A 22 17.40 17.24 13.16
C GLN A 22 16.32 17.74 12.24
N LEU A 23 16.64 17.86 10.97
CA LEU A 23 15.65 18.18 9.94
C LEU A 23 14.59 17.09 9.94
N PRO A 24 13.31 17.44 9.82
CA PRO A 24 12.26 16.45 9.67
C PRO A 24 12.53 15.62 8.40
N VAL A 25 12.16 14.35 8.46
CA VAL A 25 12.22 13.47 7.28
C VAL A 25 11.33 14.08 6.21
N GLU A 26 11.85 14.24 5.00
CA GLU A 26 11.07 14.71 3.86
C GLU A 26 9.94 13.75 3.57
N THR A 27 8.74 14.28 3.40
CA THR A 27 7.57 13.53 2.94
C THR A 27 7.30 13.94 1.50
N LEU A 28 7.47 13.00 0.58
CA LEU A 28 7.09 13.20 -0.81
C LEU A 28 5.57 13.03 -0.94
N THR A 29 4.88 14.09 -1.30
CA THR A 29 3.49 14.05 -1.73
C THR A 29 3.44 14.35 -3.22
N ASN A 30 2.94 13.40 -4.01
CA ASN A 30 2.74 13.62 -5.43
C ASN A 30 1.23 13.61 -5.70
N GLU A 31 0.66 14.76 -5.93
CA GLU A 31 -0.74 14.91 -6.29
C GLU A 31 -0.86 15.24 -7.77
N VAL A 32 -0.99 14.21 -8.60
CA VAL A 32 -1.27 14.38 -10.03
C VAL A 32 -2.70 13.95 -10.29
N ALA A 33 -3.56 14.91 -10.64
CA ALA A 33 -4.92 14.57 -11.04
C ALA A 33 -4.90 13.87 -12.41
N ILE A 34 -5.48 12.70 -12.47
CA ILE A 34 -5.67 11.96 -13.72
C ILE A 34 -6.83 12.57 -14.48
N LYS A 35 -6.58 13.04 -15.69
CA LYS A 35 -7.58 13.71 -16.54
C LYS A 35 -8.40 12.73 -17.40
N ALA A 36 -7.94 11.50 -17.58
CA ALA A 36 -8.61 10.51 -18.40
C ALA A 36 -9.99 10.14 -17.86
N LYS A 37 -11.01 10.20 -18.71
CA LYS A 37 -12.38 9.79 -18.40
C LYS A 37 -12.49 8.27 -18.34
N ASN A 38 -11.89 7.58 -19.31
CA ASN A 38 -11.89 6.12 -19.44
C ASN A 38 -10.50 5.58 -19.03
N ARG A 39 -10.31 5.38 -17.73
CA ARG A 39 -9.05 4.85 -17.18
C ARG A 39 -8.98 3.33 -17.30
N VAL A 40 -7.86 2.84 -17.78
CA VAL A 40 -7.55 1.41 -17.81
C VAL A 40 -6.41 1.14 -16.83
N TYR A 41 -6.64 0.21 -15.91
CA TYR A 41 -5.67 -0.22 -14.91
C TYR A 41 -5.04 -1.52 -15.36
N ILE A 42 -3.74 -1.51 -15.60
CA ILE A 42 -2.98 -2.64 -16.14
C ILE A 42 -2.03 -3.14 -15.04
N PRO A 43 -2.35 -4.28 -14.40
CA PRO A 43 -1.45 -4.86 -13.41
C PRO A 43 -0.24 -5.50 -14.10
N ASP A 44 0.94 -5.10 -13.66
CA ASP A 44 2.20 -5.75 -13.97
C ASP A 44 2.68 -6.45 -12.71
N ILE A 45 2.55 -7.76 -12.67
CA ILE A 45 2.97 -8.60 -11.54
C ILE A 45 4.47 -8.88 -11.56
N ALA A 46 5.16 -8.51 -12.63
CA ALA A 46 6.60 -8.63 -12.78
C ALA A 46 7.13 -9.98 -12.26
N ILE A 47 6.69 -11.10 -12.84
CA ILE A 47 6.98 -12.47 -12.35
C ILE A 47 8.45 -12.68 -12.01
N MET A 48 9.37 -12.07 -12.76
CA MET A 48 10.80 -12.12 -12.49
C MET A 48 11.25 -11.22 -11.33
N HIS A 49 10.37 -10.28 -10.90
CA HIS A 49 10.59 -9.31 -9.83
C HIS A 49 9.35 -9.21 -8.94
N ILE A 50 8.79 -10.34 -8.60
CA ILE A 50 7.46 -10.51 -7.99
C ILE A 50 7.19 -9.61 -6.76
N ALA A 51 8.22 -9.14 -6.08
CA ALA A 51 8.11 -8.23 -4.95
C ALA A 51 7.97 -6.75 -5.35
N ASP A 52 8.07 -6.42 -6.64
CA ASP A 52 8.02 -5.05 -7.17
C ASP A 52 6.91 -4.91 -8.22
N GLY A 53 5.76 -5.47 -7.92
CA GLY A 53 4.58 -5.36 -8.76
C GLY A 53 4.12 -3.91 -8.93
N LYS A 54 3.50 -3.60 -10.06
CA LYS A 54 3.02 -2.26 -10.41
C LYS A 54 1.61 -2.32 -10.99
N LEU A 55 0.89 -1.24 -10.80
CA LEU A 55 -0.39 -1.00 -11.45
C LEU A 55 -0.24 0.24 -12.32
N HIS A 56 -0.15 0.05 -13.61
CA HIS A 56 -0.09 1.15 -14.57
C HIS A 56 -1.48 1.67 -14.88
N VAL A 57 -1.59 2.97 -15.05
CA VAL A 57 -2.84 3.65 -15.42
C VAL A 57 -2.66 4.33 -16.75
N VAL A 58 -3.53 4.02 -17.71
CA VAL A 58 -3.53 4.60 -19.04
C VAL A 58 -4.91 5.15 -19.38
N ASP A 59 -4.94 6.13 -20.23
CA ASP A 59 -6.17 6.64 -20.86
C ASP A 59 -6.64 5.62 -21.92
N GLY A 60 -7.82 5.06 -21.71
CA GLY A 60 -8.39 4.04 -22.61
C GLY A 60 -8.80 4.57 -23.99
N ASP A 61 -8.98 5.88 -24.12
CA ASP A 61 -9.37 6.51 -25.39
C ASP A 61 -8.14 6.86 -26.25
N THR A 62 -7.07 7.32 -25.62
CA THR A 62 -5.88 7.82 -26.31
C THR A 62 -4.66 6.93 -26.19
N GLY A 63 -4.66 5.98 -25.24
CA GLY A 63 -3.49 5.19 -24.88
C GLY A 63 -2.42 5.95 -24.09
N ALA A 64 -2.68 7.22 -23.73
CA ALA A 64 -1.71 8.03 -23.02
C ALA A 64 -1.47 7.50 -21.60
N TYR A 65 -0.19 7.41 -21.21
CA TYR A 65 0.21 7.00 -19.89
C TYR A 65 -0.16 8.06 -18.85
N GLN A 66 -0.84 7.66 -17.78
CA GLN A 66 -1.36 8.56 -16.76
C GLN A 66 -0.59 8.45 -15.43
N GLY A 67 -0.04 7.30 -15.12
CA GLY A 67 0.71 7.10 -13.88
C GLY A 67 0.88 5.63 -13.47
N VAL A 68 1.48 5.42 -12.30
CA VAL A 68 1.78 4.10 -11.77
C VAL A 68 1.65 4.10 -10.25
N ILE A 69 1.15 2.99 -9.72
CA ILE A 69 1.16 2.67 -8.28
C ILE A 69 2.05 1.44 -8.08
N GLY A 70 2.97 1.50 -7.12
CA GLY A 70 3.69 0.33 -6.65
C GLY A 70 2.74 -0.58 -5.87
N THR A 71 2.67 -1.86 -6.22
CA THR A 71 1.71 -2.79 -5.62
C THR A 71 2.38 -3.94 -4.86
N GLY A 72 3.65 -3.78 -4.52
CA GLY A 72 4.38 -4.75 -3.72
C GLY A 72 4.33 -6.16 -4.31
N PHE A 73 4.11 -7.16 -3.46
CA PHE A 73 4.13 -8.56 -3.87
C PHE A 73 2.79 -8.99 -4.48
N THR A 74 2.74 -9.09 -5.82
CA THR A 74 1.55 -9.50 -6.60
C THR A 74 0.25 -8.81 -6.14
N GLY A 75 0.24 -7.47 -6.13
CA GLY A 75 -0.93 -6.71 -5.72
C GLY A 75 -2.14 -6.95 -6.64
N GLN A 76 -3.29 -7.23 -6.03
CA GLN A 76 -4.56 -7.37 -6.72
C GLN A 76 -5.37 -6.10 -6.53
N ALA A 77 -5.83 -5.52 -7.61
CA ALA A 77 -6.52 -4.23 -7.59
C ALA A 77 -8.03 -4.37 -7.89
N LYS A 78 -8.82 -3.55 -7.21
CA LYS A 78 -10.26 -3.41 -7.41
C LYS A 78 -10.68 -1.96 -7.25
N LEU A 79 -11.36 -1.43 -8.25
CA LEU A 79 -11.94 -0.09 -8.19
C LEU A 79 -13.26 -0.12 -7.39
N SER A 80 -13.51 0.91 -6.58
CA SER A 80 -14.82 1.14 -5.95
C SER A 80 -15.91 1.35 -7.00
N HIS A 81 -17.17 1.13 -6.63
CA HIS A 81 -18.28 1.30 -7.58
C HIS A 81 -18.46 2.72 -8.08
N ASP A 82 -18.11 3.71 -7.27
CA ASP A 82 -18.15 5.13 -7.65
C ASP A 82 -16.88 5.62 -8.36
N GLY A 83 -15.89 4.74 -8.51
CA GLY A 83 -14.63 5.03 -9.19
C GLY A 83 -13.66 5.94 -8.45
N LYS A 84 -13.91 6.25 -7.17
CA LYS A 84 -13.07 7.18 -6.38
C LYS A 84 -11.95 6.51 -5.62
N ASP A 85 -12.16 5.29 -5.17
CA ASP A 85 -11.20 4.52 -4.40
C ASP A 85 -10.69 3.32 -5.19
N LEU A 86 -9.41 3.09 -5.07
CA LEU A 86 -8.74 1.90 -5.60
C LEU A 86 -8.22 1.08 -4.43
N TYR A 87 -8.75 -0.12 -4.29
CA TYR A 87 -8.34 -1.09 -3.28
C TYR A 87 -7.26 -1.99 -3.85
N ILE A 88 -6.15 -2.16 -3.13
CA ILE A 88 -5.04 -3.02 -3.54
C ILE A 88 -4.72 -3.98 -2.41
N ALA A 89 -5.06 -5.26 -2.58
CA ALA A 89 -4.61 -6.30 -1.67
C ALA A 89 -3.19 -6.71 -2.04
N THR A 90 -2.24 -6.49 -1.14
CA THR A 90 -0.83 -6.72 -1.37
C THR A 90 -0.11 -7.22 -0.14
N GLY A 91 1.17 -7.54 -0.27
CA GLY A 91 2.06 -7.89 0.82
C GLY A 91 3.42 -7.25 0.63
N TYR A 92 4.06 -6.97 1.72
CA TYR A 92 5.41 -6.43 1.76
C TYR A 92 6.29 -7.28 2.66
N TYR A 93 7.56 -7.33 2.33
CA TYR A 93 8.59 -7.90 3.21
C TYR A 93 9.48 -6.78 3.73
N SER A 94 9.87 -6.86 4.99
CA SER A 94 10.64 -5.79 5.67
C SER A 94 11.98 -5.48 5.01
N ARG A 95 12.49 -6.33 4.13
CA ARG A 95 13.74 -6.20 3.39
C ARG A 95 13.61 -6.59 1.92
N GLY A 96 12.68 -5.97 1.22
CA GLY A 96 12.40 -6.21 -0.19
C GLY A 96 11.75 -7.58 -0.43
N GLN A 97 12.53 -8.63 -0.68
CA GLN A 97 12.02 -9.98 -0.94
C GLN A 97 12.16 -10.95 0.25
N ARG A 98 12.58 -10.47 1.40
CA ARG A 98 12.87 -11.27 2.58
C ARG A 98 12.58 -10.52 3.88
N GLY A 99 12.58 -11.26 4.97
CA GLY A 99 12.30 -10.74 6.30
C GLY A 99 10.85 -10.98 6.67
N GLU A 100 10.33 -10.18 7.57
CA GLU A 100 8.95 -10.27 8.04
C GLU A 100 7.98 -9.84 6.95
N ARG A 101 6.91 -10.62 6.79
CA ARG A 101 5.83 -10.37 5.82
C ARG A 101 4.69 -9.63 6.50
N THR A 102 4.12 -8.67 5.79
CA THR A 102 2.90 -7.96 6.18
C THR A 102 1.94 -7.95 4.99
N ASP A 103 0.76 -8.51 5.16
CA ASP A 103 -0.31 -8.44 4.15
C ASP A 103 -1.30 -7.35 4.54
N ILE A 104 -1.67 -6.53 3.57
CA ILE A 104 -2.56 -5.38 3.76
C ILE A 104 -3.52 -5.23 2.59
N VAL A 105 -4.56 -4.47 2.83
CA VAL A 105 -5.35 -3.81 1.78
C VAL A 105 -5.02 -2.33 1.84
N GLU A 106 -4.38 -1.83 0.81
CA GLU A 106 -4.16 -0.39 0.63
C GLU A 106 -5.39 0.24 -0.02
N VAL A 107 -5.69 1.47 0.38
CA VAL A 107 -6.72 2.28 -0.25
C VAL A 107 -6.09 3.54 -0.81
N TRP A 108 -6.28 3.74 -2.10
CA TRP A 108 -5.71 4.84 -2.87
C TRP A 108 -6.83 5.71 -3.44
N ASP A 109 -6.57 6.99 -3.56
CA ASP A 109 -7.39 7.89 -4.36
C ASP A 109 -7.18 7.54 -5.84
N ALA A 110 -8.24 7.11 -6.51
CA ALA A 110 -8.15 6.64 -7.89
C ALA A 110 -7.95 7.78 -8.90
N GLU A 111 -8.26 9.02 -8.53
CA GLU A 111 -8.08 10.19 -9.39
C GLU A 111 -6.67 10.77 -9.27
N LYS A 112 -6.18 10.88 -8.04
CA LYS A 112 -4.88 11.47 -7.74
C LYS A 112 -3.73 10.46 -7.74
N LEU A 113 -4.04 9.16 -7.69
CA LEU A 113 -3.11 8.05 -7.46
C LEU A 113 -2.29 8.26 -6.17
N SER A 114 -2.92 8.81 -5.14
CA SER A 114 -2.31 9.07 -3.85
C SER A 114 -2.81 8.07 -2.80
N PHE A 115 -1.89 7.63 -1.95
CA PHE A 115 -2.20 6.74 -0.83
C PHE A 115 -3.14 7.43 0.17
N LYS A 116 -4.15 6.72 0.64
CA LYS A 116 -5.11 7.20 1.65
C LYS A 116 -4.89 6.55 3.01
N TYR A 117 -4.93 5.24 3.06
CA TYR A 117 -4.71 4.42 4.27
C TYR A 117 -4.56 2.95 3.90
N GLU A 118 -4.16 2.15 4.88
CA GLU A 118 -4.09 0.70 4.78
C GLU A 118 -4.89 0.00 5.86
N ILE A 119 -5.28 -1.24 5.58
CA ILE A 119 -5.99 -2.12 6.49
C ILE A 119 -5.17 -3.41 6.60
N PRO A 120 -4.59 -3.71 7.77
CA PRO A 120 -3.89 -4.96 7.99
C PRO A 120 -4.84 -6.16 7.86
N ILE A 121 -4.36 -7.22 7.21
CA ILE A 121 -5.05 -8.50 7.09
C ILE A 121 -4.09 -9.63 7.50
N SER A 122 -4.62 -10.86 7.65
CA SER A 122 -3.76 -12.01 7.91
C SER A 122 -2.86 -12.32 6.70
N ASP A 123 -1.64 -12.77 6.97
CA ASP A 123 -0.59 -13.10 5.99
C ASP A 123 -0.83 -14.44 5.25
N LYS A 124 -2.05 -14.62 4.76
CA LYS A 124 -2.54 -15.83 4.09
C LYS A 124 -2.89 -15.62 2.63
N ARG A 125 -2.81 -14.39 2.16
CA ARG A 125 -3.26 -13.98 0.84
C ARG A 125 -2.65 -14.81 -0.30
N ALA A 126 -3.45 -15.08 -1.33
CA ALA A 126 -2.97 -15.71 -2.56
C ALA A 126 -2.01 -14.77 -3.30
N MET A 127 -0.78 -15.23 -3.56
CA MET A 127 0.27 -14.40 -4.15
C MET A 127 0.79 -14.94 -5.50
N ALA A 128 0.26 -16.07 -5.98
CA ALA A 128 0.86 -16.73 -7.13
C ALA A 128 0.49 -16.09 -8.47
N LEU A 129 -0.75 -15.65 -8.62
CA LEU A 129 -1.29 -15.14 -9.88
C LEU A 129 -2.25 -13.99 -9.61
N ASN A 130 -2.33 -13.05 -10.55
CA ASN A 130 -3.22 -11.90 -10.44
C ASN A 130 -4.53 -12.15 -11.21
N TYR A 131 -5.44 -12.92 -10.60
CA TYR A 131 -6.77 -13.12 -11.15
C TYR A 131 -7.75 -12.07 -10.62
N LYS A 132 -8.58 -11.54 -11.50
CA LYS A 132 -9.58 -10.51 -11.18
C LYS A 132 -10.46 -10.86 -9.96
N TRP A 133 -10.76 -12.13 -9.74
CA TRP A 133 -11.68 -12.60 -8.72
C TRP A 133 -11.01 -12.94 -7.37
N LEU A 134 -9.70 -12.75 -7.26
CA LEU A 134 -8.99 -12.92 -5.99
C LEU A 134 -9.20 -11.72 -5.05
N LEU A 135 -9.73 -10.62 -5.60
CA LEU A 135 -10.16 -9.44 -4.85
C LEU A 135 -11.54 -9.03 -5.36
N SER A 136 -12.56 -9.20 -4.54
CA SER A 136 -13.95 -8.95 -4.91
C SER A 136 -14.62 -7.99 -3.93
N LEU A 137 -15.52 -7.16 -4.48
CA LEU A 137 -16.25 -6.15 -3.72
C LEU A 137 -17.74 -6.53 -3.71
N SER A 138 -18.41 -6.44 -2.54
CA SER A 138 -19.85 -6.65 -2.44
C SER A 138 -20.64 -5.62 -3.27
N ALA A 139 -21.87 -5.96 -3.63
CA ALA A 139 -22.72 -5.09 -4.45
C ALA A 139 -22.98 -3.70 -3.81
N ASP A 140 -23.06 -3.64 -2.50
CA ASP A 140 -23.20 -2.38 -1.75
C ASP A 140 -21.88 -1.60 -1.59
N GLY A 141 -20.75 -2.19 -2.01
CA GLY A 141 -19.42 -1.58 -1.92
C GLY A 141 -18.83 -1.53 -0.50
N ARG A 142 -19.46 -2.16 0.48
CA ARG A 142 -19.01 -2.14 1.88
C ARG A 142 -17.97 -3.21 2.19
N TRP A 143 -18.14 -4.41 1.64
CA TRP A 143 -17.33 -5.57 1.98
C TRP A 143 -16.35 -5.91 0.88
N LEU A 144 -15.08 -6.04 1.26
CA LEU A 144 -14.03 -6.51 0.35
C LEU A 144 -13.61 -7.93 0.75
N PHE A 145 -13.54 -8.81 -0.23
CA PHE A 145 -13.16 -10.21 -0.05
C PHE A 145 -11.79 -10.44 -0.67
N VAL A 146 -10.83 -10.87 0.14
CA VAL A 146 -9.46 -11.16 -0.27
C VAL A 146 -9.24 -12.67 -0.22
N GLN A 147 -8.89 -13.27 -1.36
CA GLN A 147 -8.62 -14.69 -1.44
C GLN A 147 -7.32 -15.06 -0.74
N ASN A 148 -7.40 -16.04 0.13
CA ASN A 148 -6.27 -16.66 0.82
C ASN A 148 -5.93 -18.02 0.21
N ALA A 149 -4.64 -18.39 0.22
CA ALA A 149 -4.16 -19.67 -0.31
C ALA A 149 -3.56 -20.58 0.76
N THR A 150 -3.08 -20.02 1.86
CA THR A 150 -2.31 -20.75 2.87
C THR A 150 -2.88 -20.59 4.28
N PRO A 151 -2.81 -21.62 5.16
CA PRO A 151 -2.40 -23.00 4.89
C PRO A 151 -3.46 -23.79 4.10
N ALA A 152 -4.70 -23.28 4.04
CA ALA A 152 -5.81 -23.76 3.23
C ALA A 152 -6.55 -22.56 2.63
N THR A 153 -7.33 -22.79 1.58
CA THR A 153 -8.09 -21.70 0.96
C THR A 153 -9.15 -21.16 1.90
N SER A 154 -9.21 -19.84 1.98
CA SER A 154 -10.21 -19.08 2.72
C SER A 154 -10.42 -17.71 2.07
N SER A 155 -11.39 -16.96 2.53
CA SER A 155 -11.61 -15.58 2.11
C SER A 155 -11.59 -14.66 3.32
N THR A 156 -10.66 -13.73 3.35
CA THR A 156 -10.65 -12.64 4.34
C THR A 156 -11.74 -11.63 4.00
N VAL A 157 -12.54 -11.24 4.99
CA VAL A 157 -13.58 -10.23 4.86
C VAL A 157 -13.13 -8.93 5.53
N VAL A 158 -13.10 -7.87 4.75
CA VAL A 158 -12.73 -6.53 5.21
C VAL A 158 -13.95 -5.62 5.17
N ASP A 159 -14.26 -4.96 6.28
CA ASP A 159 -15.24 -3.88 6.35
C ASP A 159 -14.54 -2.57 5.98
N LEU A 160 -14.82 -2.06 4.78
CA LEU A 160 -14.22 -0.83 4.26
C LEU A 160 -14.70 0.42 5.02
N GLN A 161 -15.93 0.39 5.56
CA GLN A 161 -16.46 1.48 6.36
C GLN A 161 -15.79 1.53 7.74
N ALA A 162 -15.64 0.37 8.39
CA ALA A 162 -14.96 0.26 9.67
C ALA A 162 -13.43 0.23 9.54
N LYS A 163 -12.90 0.16 8.33
CA LYS A 163 -11.46 0.10 7.98
C LYS A 163 -10.71 -1.01 8.74
N LYS A 164 -11.29 -2.20 8.75
CA LYS A 164 -10.70 -3.34 9.46
C LYS A 164 -11.07 -4.68 8.85
N MET A 165 -10.21 -5.65 9.03
CA MET A 165 -10.55 -7.06 8.86
C MET A 165 -11.58 -7.46 9.93
N VAL A 166 -12.65 -8.15 9.53
CA VAL A 166 -13.75 -8.54 10.45
C VAL A 166 -13.88 -10.05 10.59
N SER A 167 -13.56 -10.81 9.57
CA SER A 167 -13.64 -12.28 9.65
C SER A 167 -12.80 -12.94 8.55
N GLU A 168 -12.71 -14.26 8.66
CA GLU A 168 -12.16 -15.14 7.64
C GLU A 168 -13.14 -16.30 7.42
N ILE A 169 -13.57 -16.49 6.17
CA ILE A 169 -14.47 -17.56 5.78
C ILE A 169 -13.63 -18.70 5.23
N THR A 170 -13.65 -19.84 5.90
CA THR A 170 -12.95 -21.04 5.45
C THR A 170 -13.64 -21.64 4.24
N THR A 171 -12.90 -21.80 3.14
CA THR A 171 -13.43 -22.27 1.84
C THR A 171 -12.51 -23.33 1.22
N PRO A 172 -12.35 -24.52 1.86
CA PRO A 172 -11.39 -25.52 1.39
C PRO A 172 -11.70 -25.95 -0.04
N GLY A 173 -10.69 -25.89 -0.91
CA GLY A 173 -10.81 -26.26 -2.31
C GLY A 173 -11.54 -25.25 -3.20
N CYS A 174 -12.06 -24.14 -2.65
CA CYS A 174 -12.64 -23.06 -3.43
C CYS A 174 -11.58 -22.02 -3.81
N TRP A 175 -11.78 -21.42 -4.97
CA TRP A 175 -10.87 -20.39 -5.50
C TRP A 175 -11.69 -19.23 -6.07
N ALA A 176 -11.48 -18.06 -5.52
CA ALA A 176 -12.20 -16.83 -5.82
C ALA A 176 -13.58 -16.67 -5.14
N ALA A 177 -14.00 -15.42 -4.99
CA ALA A 177 -15.29 -15.03 -4.45
C ALA A 177 -16.07 -14.21 -5.49
N TYR A 178 -17.37 -14.51 -5.61
CA TYR A 178 -18.31 -13.82 -6.51
C TYR A 178 -19.46 -13.26 -5.68
N PRO A 179 -19.28 -12.10 -5.03
CA PRO A 179 -20.36 -11.48 -4.27
C PRO A 179 -21.50 -11.04 -5.19
N ILE A 180 -22.72 -11.23 -4.74
CA ILE A 180 -23.97 -10.84 -5.41
C ILE A 180 -24.70 -9.76 -4.60
#